data_f77360cffd700ce34fe2ad8ecea3c07f
#
_entry.id   f77360cffd700ce34fe2ad8ecea3c07f
#
_cell.length_a   1.000
_cell.length_b   1.000
_cell.length_c   1.000
_cell.angle_alpha   90.00
_cell.angle_beta   90.00
_cell.angle_gamma   90.00
#
_symmetry.space_group_name_H-M   'P 1'
#
loop_
_entity.id
_entity.type
_entity.pdbx_description
1 polymer ?
#
loop_
_entity_poly.entity_id
_entity_poly.type
_entity_poly.pdbx_seq_one_letter_code
_entity_poly.pdbx_strand_id
1 'polypeptide(L)'
;AARIDDYARNNMRARWILGRGWNQVLWPVKTFPRAADIDAVVAGRPVWLRRVDGHAGWANSSAMELAGIDRDTPDPVGGKIIRDADGRATGVFIDKAMGLIGAHVPQPDKSEIRSAISAAQDALLSQGITGVHDAGIGLMNAEVYLSMADDGDLDLRIYAMTAGAGDVLDALGEPIRGYGDDHLAIAAVKLYTDGALGSRGAAMIEPYSDDPENRGLPFWTQPELDAMVAKANRMGFQVGVHAIGDLGNRMALEAFATVQDGKPSALRNRIEHAQIVALEDIERFAELGLIASMQATHATSDKNMAEDRVGPERILGGYAWRRMLDAGVVLANGSDFPVELANPFHGLYATVTRQDRGGMPEGGWYADQALTRAEALHSFTLAGAYAARQEVRLGSLEPGKWADFI
;
A
#
# COMPACT_ATOMS: atom_id res chain seq x y z
N ALA A 1 -6.28 -16.97 -17.15
CA ALA A 1 -6.56 -18.43 -17.26
C ALA A 1 -5.30 -19.24 -17.58
N ALA A 2 -4.60 -19.00 -18.71
CA ALA A 2 -3.47 -19.85 -19.14
C ALA A 2 -2.35 -20.00 -18.08
N ARG A 3 -1.91 -18.91 -17.43
CA ARG A 3 -0.90 -18.96 -16.36
C ARG A 3 -1.36 -19.76 -15.13
N ILE A 4 -2.65 -19.72 -14.82
CA ILE A 4 -3.23 -20.46 -13.69
C ILE A 4 -3.22 -21.95 -14.01
N ASP A 5 -3.64 -22.33 -15.22
CA ASP A 5 -3.63 -23.73 -15.71
C ASP A 5 -2.20 -24.30 -15.71
N ASP A 6 -1.24 -23.54 -16.27
CA ASP A 6 0.17 -23.96 -16.31
C ASP A 6 0.74 -24.17 -14.89
N TYR A 7 0.52 -23.21 -13.98
CA TYR A 7 0.93 -23.35 -12.59
C TYR A 7 0.27 -24.57 -11.91
N ALA A 8 -1.03 -24.74 -12.13
CA ALA A 8 -1.79 -25.83 -11.55
C ALA A 8 -1.27 -27.22 -11.97
N ARG A 9 -0.89 -27.38 -13.24
CA ARG A 9 -0.32 -28.61 -13.79
C ARG A 9 1.09 -28.89 -13.25
N ASN A 10 1.90 -27.85 -13.11
CA ASN A 10 3.28 -27.99 -12.64
C ASN A 10 3.38 -28.13 -11.10
N ASN A 11 2.31 -27.79 -10.36
CA ASN A 11 2.25 -27.83 -8.89
C ASN A 11 1.06 -28.67 -8.39
N MET A 12 1.03 -29.95 -8.77
CA MET A 12 -0.09 -30.85 -8.47
C MET A 12 -0.30 -31.11 -6.97
N ARG A 13 0.73 -30.93 -6.13
CA ARG A 13 0.65 -31.12 -4.67
C ARG A 13 0.19 -29.89 -3.92
N ALA A 14 0.16 -28.73 -4.54
CA ALA A 14 -0.31 -27.48 -3.92
C ALA A 14 -1.79 -27.61 -3.56
N ARG A 15 -2.12 -27.47 -2.28
CA ARG A 15 -3.50 -27.50 -1.79
C ARG A 15 -4.30 -26.26 -2.22
N TRP A 16 -3.64 -25.11 -2.29
CA TRP A 16 -4.16 -23.85 -2.79
C TRP A 16 -3.32 -23.38 -3.98
N ILE A 17 -3.96 -22.72 -4.91
CA ILE A 17 -3.28 -21.97 -5.97
C ILE A 17 -3.38 -20.50 -5.60
N LEU A 18 -2.24 -19.92 -5.26
CA LEU A 18 -2.13 -18.52 -4.86
C LEU A 18 -1.44 -17.72 -5.96
N GLY A 19 -1.85 -16.47 -6.14
CA GLY A 19 -1.22 -15.58 -7.10
C GLY A 19 -1.63 -14.14 -6.91
N ARG A 20 -1.03 -13.25 -7.70
CA ARG A 20 -1.34 -11.82 -7.69
C ARG A 20 -1.10 -11.17 -9.04
N GLY A 21 -1.50 -9.90 -9.16
CA GLY A 21 -1.12 -9.04 -10.26
C GLY A 21 -2.14 -8.99 -11.40
N TRP A 22 -3.37 -9.49 -11.21
CA TRP A 22 -4.41 -9.26 -12.19
C TRP A 22 -4.91 -7.80 -12.11
N ASN A 23 -5.24 -7.23 -13.29
CA ASN A 23 -5.72 -5.86 -13.39
C ASN A 23 -6.71 -5.75 -14.56
N GLN A 24 -8.00 -5.71 -14.22
CA GLN A 24 -9.09 -5.69 -15.23
C GLN A 24 -9.11 -4.41 -16.05
N VAL A 25 -8.58 -3.29 -15.55
CA VAL A 25 -8.59 -2.03 -16.30
C VAL A 25 -7.69 -2.06 -17.54
N LEU A 26 -6.77 -3.03 -17.60
CA LEU A 26 -5.89 -3.28 -18.75
C LEU A 26 -6.46 -4.32 -19.73
N TRP A 27 -7.59 -4.92 -19.41
CA TRP A 27 -8.19 -5.93 -20.30
C TRP A 27 -9.09 -5.30 -21.36
N PRO A 28 -9.34 -5.97 -22.50
CA PRO A 28 -10.25 -5.48 -23.51
C PRO A 28 -11.67 -5.21 -22.96
N VAL A 29 -12.12 -6.09 -22.04
CA VAL A 29 -13.37 -5.90 -21.29
C VAL A 29 -13.00 -5.51 -19.86
N LYS A 30 -13.16 -4.23 -19.53
CA LYS A 30 -12.75 -3.63 -18.25
C LYS A 30 -13.71 -3.96 -17.09
N THR A 31 -14.22 -5.19 -17.01
CA THR A 31 -15.12 -5.67 -15.96
C THR A 31 -14.39 -6.61 -15.00
N PHE A 32 -14.90 -6.75 -13.79
CA PHE A 32 -14.38 -7.75 -12.87
C PHE A 32 -14.54 -9.17 -13.44
N PRO A 33 -13.55 -10.06 -13.20
CA PRO A 33 -13.62 -11.46 -13.61
C PRO A 33 -14.66 -12.23 -12.77
N ARG A 34 -14.93 -13.47 -13.15
CA ARG A 34 -15.84 -14.36 -12.44
C ARG A 34 -15.14 -15.64 -12.00
N ALA A 35 -15.65 -16.28 -10.96
CA ALA A 35 -15.17 -17.60 -10.51
C ALA A 35 -15.14 -18.61 -11.66
N ALA A 36 -16.15 -18.60 -12.53
CA ALA A 36 -16.26 -19.47 -13.68
C ALA A 36 -15.06 -19.38 -14.66
N ASP A 37 -14.41 -18.21 -14.75
CA ASP A 37 -13.23 -18.03 -15.62
C ASP A 37 -12.02 -18.84 -15.11
N ILE A 38 -11.95 -19.09 -13.79
CA ILE A 38 -10.94 -19.96 -13.17
C ILE A 38 -11.41 -21.41 -13.18
N ASP A 39 -12.67 -21.67 -12.85
CA ASP A 39 -13.24 -23.03 -12.78
C ASP A 39 -13.08 -23.78 -14.11
N ALA A 40 -13.14 -23.04 -15.21
CA ALA A 40 -12.92 -23.58 -16.57
C ALA A 40 -11.53 -24.21 -16.78
N VAL A 41 -10.53 -23.80 -16.00
CA VAL A 41 -9.14 -24.28 -16.13
C VAL A 41 -8.63 -25.03 -14.90
N VAL A 42 -9.21 -24.79 -13.73
CA VAL A 42 -8.86 -25.49 -12.48
C VAL A 42 -10.11 -25.86 -11.72
N ALA A 43 -10.49 -27.11 -11.82
CA ALA A 43 -11.60 -27.66 -11.04
C ALA A 43 -11.08 -28.32 -9.74
N GLY A 44 -11.85 -28.20 -8.65
CA GLY A 44 -11.67 -28.96 -7.41
C GLY A 44 -10.49 -28.55 -6.52
N ARG A 45 -9.68 -27.57 -6.90
CA ARG A 45 -8.68 -26.95 -6.02
C ARG A 45 -9.03 -25.48 -5.76
N PRO A 46 -8.96 -24.99 -4.51
CA PRO A 46 -9.20 -23.60 -4.22
C PRO A 46 -8.12 -22.70 -4.83
N VAL A 47 -8.56 -21.61 -5.47
CA VAL A 47 -7.70 -20.59 -6.10
C VAL A 47 -8.01 -19.25 -5.50
N TRP A 48 -6.96 -18.50 -5.11
CA TRP A 48 -7.07 -17.16 -4.60
C TRP A 48 -6.03 -16.25 -5.23
N LEU A 49 -6.48 -15.26 -5.99
CA LEU A 49 -5.61 -14.35 -6.75
C LEU A 49 -5.86 -12.91 -6.30
N ARG A 50 -4.82 -12.25 -5.78
CA ARG A 50 -4.91 -10.85 -5.38
C ARG A 50 -4.74 -9.91 -6.58
N ARG A 51 -5.52 -8.87 -6.65
CA ARG A 51 -5.36 -7.78 -7.63
C ARG A 51 -4.00 -7.12 -7.47
N VAL A 52 -3.53 -6.44 -8.50
CA VAL A 52 -2.22 -5.78 -8.51
C VAL A 52 -2.03 -4.84 -7.32
N ASP A 53 -3.04 -4.05 -6.98
CA ASP A 53 -3.06 -3.12 -5.84
C ASP A 53 -3.28 -3.79 -4.48
N GLY A 54 -3.62 -5.08 -4.44
CA GLY A 54 -3.87 -5.79 -3.19
C GLY A 54 -5.25 -5.57 -2.57
N HIS A 55 -6.09 -4.71 -3.14
CA HIS A 55 -7.41 -4.31 -2.62
C HIS A 55 -8.60 -5.06 -3.23
N ALA A 56 -8.35 -6.04 -4.09
CA ALA A 56 -9.36 -7.00 -4.54
C ALA A 56 -8.77 -8.40 -4.62
N GLY A 57 -9.58 -9.40 -4.36
CA GLY A 57 -9.23 -10.80 -4.50
C GLY A 57 -10.21 -11.51 -5.42
N TRP A 58 -9.73 -12.50 -6.19
CA TRP A 58 -10.49 -13.29 -7.10
C TRP A 58 -10.38 -14.76 -6.73
N ALA A 59 -11.50 -15.32 -6.29
CA ALA A 59 -11.66 -16.71 -5.88
C ALA A 59 -12.38 -17.52 -6.95
N ASN A 60 -12.06 -18.81 -7.03
CA ASN A 60 -12.88 -19.76 -7.77
C ASN A 60 -13.99 -20.37 -6.89
N SER A 61 -14.88 -21.16 -7.49
CA SER A 61 -15.98 -21.78 -6.78
C SER A 61 -15.52 -22.68 -5.63
N SER A 62 -14.42 -23.44 -5.79
CA SER A 62 -13.87 -24.29 -4.73
C SER A 62 -13.38 -23.48 -3.51
N ALA A 63 -12.80 -22.30 -3.72
CA ALA A 63 -12.37 -21.45 -2.63
C ALA A 63 -13.57 -20.80 -1.90
N MET A 64 -14.60 -20.40 -2.64
CA MET A 64 -15.84 -19.87 -2.05
C MET A 64 -16.59 -20.94 -1.26
N GLU A 65 -16.71 -22.15 -1.78
CA GLU A 65 -17.33 -23.29 -1.09
C GLU A 65 -16.61 -23.62 0.23
N LEU A 66 -15.28 -23.69 0.20
CA LEU A 66 -14.47 -23.93 1.39
C LEU A 66 -14.65 -22.84 2.46
N ALA A 67 -14.83 -21.59 2.03
CA ALA A 67 -15.07 -20.46 2.90
C ALA A 67 -16.54 -20.29 3.33
N GLY A 68 -17.45 -21.15 2.85
CA GLY A 68 -18.87 -21.08 3.16
C GLY A 68 -19.57 -19.84 2.58
N ILE A 69 -19.06 -19.30 1.48
CA ILE A 69 -19.64 -18.13 0.83
C ILE A 69 -20.85 -18.52 0.01
N ASP A 70 -21.97 -17.95 0.35
CA ASP A 70 -23.26 -18.16 -0.31
C ASP A 70 -23.96 -16.83 -0.68
N ARG A 71 -25.22 -16.95 -1.08
CA ARG A 71 -26.05 -15.80 -1.44
C ARG A 71 -26.35 -14.89 -0.24
N ASP A 72 -26.44 -15.46 0.95
CA ASP A 72 -26.87 -14.77 2.17
C ASP A 72 -25.68 -14.26 3.00
N THR A 73 -24.45 -14.60 2.62
CA THR A 73 -23.23 -14.09 3.26
C THR A 73 -23.20 -12.56 3.21
N PRO A 74 -23.21 -11.84 4.35
CA PRO A 74 -23.22 -10.38 4.33
C PRO A 74 -21.91 -9.77 3.91
N ASP A 75 -21.96 -8.57 3.36
CA ASP A 75 -20.78 -7.74 3.16
C ASP A 75 -20.25 -7.27 4.53
N PRO A 76 -18.95 -7.44 4.84
CA PRO A 76 -18.37 -6.89 6.06
C PRO A 76 -18.23 -5.37 5.96
N VAL A 77 -18.26 -4.67 7.09
CA VAL A 77 -18.00 -3.23 7.13
C VAL A 77 -16.62 -2.94 6.53
N GLY A 78 -16.55 -2.03 5.56
CA GLY A 78 -15.31 -1.72 4.82
C GLY A 78 -14.94 -2.78 3.78
N GLY A 79 -15.86 -3.65 3.38
CA GLY A 79 -15.65 -4.64 2.33
C GLY A 79 -16.91 -4.88 1.50
N LYS A 80 -16.72 -5.42 0.29
CA LYS A 80 -17.83 -5.70 -0.65
C LYS A 80 -17.61 -7.03 -1.35
N ILE A 81 -18.63 -7.87 -1.39
CA ILE A 81 -18.70 -9.06 -2.24
C ILE A 81 -19.34 -8.64 -3.58
N ILE A 82 -18.66 -8.83 -4.68
CA ILE A 82 -19.25 -8.53 -6.00
C ILE A 82 -20.24 -9.63 -6.36
N ARG A 83 -21.49 -9.24 -6.62
CA ARG A 83 -22.61 -10.14 -6.88
C ARG A 83 -23.16 -9.97 -8.29
N ASP A 84 -23.76 -11.03 -8.81
CA ASP A 84 -24.55 -10.99 -10.02
C ASP A 84 -25.98 -10.46 -9.77
N ALA A 85 -26.80 -10.39 -10.82
CA ALA A 85 -28.17 -9.92 -10.75
C ALA A 85 -29.09 -10.82 -9.87
N ASP A 86 -28.71 -12.09 -9.68
CA ASP A 86 -29.42 -13.04 -8.83
C ASP A 86 -28.96 -12.97 -7.36
N GLY A 87 -28.01 -12.08 -7.03
CA GLY A 87 -27.43 -11.90 -5.70
C GLY A 87 -26.36 -12.93 -5.34
N ARG A 88 -25.85 -13.73 -6.29
CA ARG A 88 -24.80 -14.72 -6.04
C ARG A 88 -23.44 -14.07 -6.13
N ALA A 89 -22.51 -14.46 -5.24
CA ALA A 89 -21.13 -14.02 -5.30
C ALA A 89 -20.47 -14.41 -6.65
N THR A 90 -19.86 -13.45 -7.34
CA THR A 90 -19.22 -13.68 -8.64
C THR A 90 -17.81 -14.26 -8.53
N GLY A 91 -17.22 -14.24 -7.33
CA GLY A 91 -15.85 -14.65 -7.05
C GLY A 91 -14.91 -13.47 -6.75
N VAL A 92 -15.37 -12.22 -6.86
CA VAL A 92 -14.53 -11.06 -6.52
C VAL A 92 -14.95 -10.46 -5.19
N PHE A 93 -13.94 -10.21 -4.35
CA PHE A 93 -14.04 -9.68 -2.99
C PHE A 93 -13.18 -8.42 -2.88
N ILE A 94 -13.74 -7.33 -2.37
CA ILE A 94 -13.09 -6.03 -2.25
C ILE A 94 -12.76 -5.76 -0.78
N ASP A 95 -11.54 -5.28 -0.53
CA ASP A 95 -11.04 -4.78 0.76
C ASP A 95 -11.30 -5.78 1.91
N LYS A 96 -11.99 -5.40 2.98
CA LYS A 96 -12.21 -6.30 4.12
C LYS A 96 -12.98 -7.59 3.78
N ALA A 97 -13.74 -7.62 2.67
CA ALA A 97 -14.35 -8.86 2.21
C ALA A 97 -13.34 -9.90 1.75
N MET A 98 -12.12 -9.49 1.38
CA MET A 98 -11.03 -10.43 1.06
C MET A 98 -10.68 -11.35 2.23
N GLY A 99 -10.90 -10.89 3.46
CA GLY A 99 -10.68 -11.67 4.67
C GLY A 99 -11.55 -12.91 4.76
N LEU A 100 -12.73 -12.91 4.15
CA LEU A 100 -13.65 -14.07 4.13
C LEU A 100 -12.99 -15.29 3.47
N ILE A 101 -12.24 -15.08 2.40
CA ILE A 101 -11.47 -16.15 1.74
C ILE A 101 -10.08 -16.29 2.38
N GLY A 102 -9.43 -15.16 2.68
CA GLY A 102 -8.06 -15.12 3.20
C GLY A 102 -7.87 -15.89 4.51
N ALA A 103 -8.89 -15.94 5.37
CA ALA A 103 -8.88 -16.71 6.63
C ALA A 103 -8.70 -18.24 6.41
N HIS A 104 -9.01 -18.74 5.23
CA HIS A 104 -8.88 -20.15 4.87
C HIS A 104 -7.59 -20.48 4.11
N VAL A 105 -6.85 -19.45 3.71
CA VAL A 105 -5.54 -19.62 3.03
C VAL A 105 -4.50 -20.04 4.07
N PRO A 106 -3.73 -21.11 3.83
CA PRO A 106 -2.65 -21.51 4.72
C PRO A 106 -1.66 -20.36 4.96
N GLN A 107 -1.34 -20.10 6.22
CA GLN A 107 -0.34 -19.10 6.58
C GLN A 107 1.07 -19.71 6.46
N PRO A 108 2.07 -18.93 6.01
CA PRO A 108 3.45 -19.39 5.97
C PRO A 108 4.00 -19.58 7.39
N ASP A 109 4.88 -20.57 7.55
CA ASP A 109 5.64 -20.72 8.81
C ASP A 109 6.86 -19.77 8.87
N LYS A 110 7.56 -19.76 10.00
CA LYS A 110 8.73 -18.88 10.22
C LYS A 110 9.85 -19.13 9.23
N SER A 111 10.06 -20.38 8.81
CA SER A 111 11.10 -20.75 7.83
C SER A 111 10.75 -20.23 6.44
N GLU A 112 9.49 -20.32 6.06
CA GLU A 112 9.00 -19.79 4.78
C GLU A 112 9.06 -18.26 4.76
N ILE A 113 8.71 -17.58 5.88
CA ILE A 113 8.85 -16.14 6.02
C ILE A 113 10.31 -15.71 5.91
N ARG A 114 11.23 -16.38 6.62
CA ARG A 114 12.67 -16.09 6.55
C ARG A 114 13.20 -16.23 5.13
N SER A 115 12.83 -17.31 4.45
CA SER A 115 13.22 -17.54 3.05
C SER A 115 12.69 -16.46 2.12
N ALA A 116 11.45 -16.00 2.35
CA ALA A 116 10.84 -14.93 1.56
C ALA A 116 11.52 -13.57 1.81
N ILE A 117 11.89 -13.26 3.06
CA ILE A 117 12.64 -12.04 3.41
C ILE A 117 14.02 -12.07 2.75
N SER A 118 14.76 -13.19 2.82
CA SER A 118 16.08 -13.31 2.18
C SER A 118 15.99 -13.10 0.66
N ALA A 119 15.01 -13.73 0.01
CA ALA A 119 14.80 -13.55 -1.44
C ALA A 119 14.40 -12.10 -1.79
N ALA A 120 13.63 -11.44 -0.92
CA ALA A 120 13.26 -10.03 -1.12
C ALA A 120 14.49 -9.11 -0.96
N GLN A 121 15.36 -9.34 0.02
CA GLN A 121 16.62 -8.62 0.19
C GLN A 121 17.49 -8.72 -1.08
N ASP A 122 17.75 -9.93 -1.57
CA ASP A 122 18.53 -10.16 -2.79
C ASP A 122 17.95 -9.38 -3.98
N ALA A 123 16.62 -9.46 -4.15
CA ALA A 123 15.93 -8.76 -5.23
C ALA A 123 16.04 -7.24 -5.12
N LEU A 124 15.91 -6.67 -3.93
CA LEU A 124 15.96 -5.23 -3.68
C LEU A 124 17.37 -4.69 -3.79
N LEU A 125 18.36 -5.36 -3.19
CA LEU A 125 19.79 -5.01 -3.32
C LEU A 125 20.25 -5.02 -4.77
N SER A 126 19.81 -6.03 -5.57
CA SER A 126 20.11 -6.08 -7.01
C SER A 126 19.56 -4.90 -7.82
N GLN A 127 18.64 -4.13 -7.26
CA GLN A 127 18.08 -2.91 -7.85
C GLN A 127 18.69 -1.61 -7.29
N GLY A 128 19.72 -1.73 -6.42
CA GLY A 128 20.37 -0.57 -5.81
C GLY A 128 19.62 0.00 -4.60
N ILE A 129 18.74 -0.77 -3.99
CA ILE A 129 17.98 -0.36 -2.79
C ILE A 129 18.74 -0.85 -1.56
N THR A 130 19.15 0.06 -0.67
CA THR A 130 19.91 -0.24 0.55
C THR A 130 19.05 -0.22 1.81
N GLY A 131 17.85 0.35 1.74
CA GLY A 131 16.91 0.39 2.86
C GLY A 131 15.47 0.52 2.41
N VAL A 132 14.56 -0.03 3.20
CA VAL A 132 13.12 -0.04 2.92
C VAL A 132 12.28 0.27 4.15
N HIS A 133 11.05 0.76 3.92
CA HIS A 133 10.00 0.80 4.92
C HIS A 133 9.01 -0.32 4.62
N ASP A 134 8.89 -1.31 5.52
CA ASP A 134 7.95 -2.43 5.37
C ASP A 134 6.61 -2.06 6.04
N ALA A 135 5.60 -1.83 5.21
CA ALA A 135 4.34 -1.22 5.60
C ALA A 135 3.27 -2.25 6.01
N GLY A 136 3.45 -2.88 7.16
CA GLY A 136 2.43 -3.72 7.77
C GLY A 136 2.86 -5.15 8.10
N ILE A 137 3.70 -5.32 9.11
CA ILE A 137 4.16 -6.64 9.57
C ILE A 137 3.27 -7.22 10.67
N GLY A 138 3.03 -8.53 10.59
CA GLY A 138 2.41 -9.32 11.66
C GLY A 138 3.41 -9.71 12.75
N LEU A 139 2.91 -10.30 13.85
CA LEU A 139 3.76 -10.72 14.97
C LEU A 139 4.85 -11.71 14.55
N MET A 140 4.48 -12.71 13.75
CA MET A 140 5.43 -13.71 13.27
C MET A 140 6.53 -13.10 12.37
N ASN A 141 6.18 -12.10 11.55
CA ASN A 141 7.18 -11.36 10.76
C ASN A 141 8.13 -10.57 11.67
N ALA A 142 7.61 -9.91 12.72
CA ALA A 142 8.43 -9.19 13.68
C ALA A 142 9.43 -10.12 14.39
N GLU A 143 8.99 -11.30 14.83
CA GLU A 143 9.84 -12.32 15.45
C GLU A 143 10.91 -12.83 14.47
N VAL A 144 10.59 -13.04 13.21
CA VAL A 144 11.55 -13.47 12.17
C VAL A 144 12.56 -12.36 11.89
N TYR A 145 12.14 -11.10 11.77
CA TYR A 145 13.06 -9.96 11.61
C TYR A 145 14.04 -9.84 12.78
N LEU A 146 13.56 -9.95 14.02
CA LEU A 146 14.42 -9.94 15.20
C LEU A 146 15.44 -11.08 15.17
N SER A 147 15.00 -12.31 14.86
CA SER A 147 15.91 -13.46 14.73
C SER A 147 16.93 -13.26 13.61
N MET A 148 16.54 -12.74 12.45
CA MET A 148 17.49 -12.47 11.35
C MET A 148 18.49 -11.37 11.72
N ALA A 149 18.06 -10.37 12.47
CA ALA A 149 18.94 -9.32 12.97
C ALA A 149 19.96 -9.86 13.99
N ASP A 150 19.53 -10.77 14.90
CA ASP A 150 20.42 -11.45 15.85
C ASP A 150 21.46 -12.34 15.16
N ASP A 151 21.05 -13.01 14.09
CA ASP A 151 21.92 -13.88 13.29
C ASP A 151 22.87 -13.09 12.35
N GLY A 152 22.63 -11.78 12.15
CA GLY A 152 23.36 -10.96 11.19
C GLY A 152 22.97 -11.20 9.72
N ASP A 153 21.75 -11.68 9.47
CA ASP A 153 21.23 -12.06 8.15
C ASP A 153 20.37 -10.94 7.49
N LEU A 154 20.39 -9.72 8.07
CA LEU A 154 19.76 -8.55 7.45
C LEU A 154 20.80 -7.70 6.75
N ASP A 155 20.87 -7.81 5.43
CA ASP A 155 21.75 -7.00 4.57
C ASP A 155 21.11 -5.65 4.19
N LEU A 156 19.77 -5.59 4.19
CA LEU A 156 18.99 -4.37 4.01
C LEU A 156 18.70 -3.71 5.36
N ARG A 157 18.64 -2.37 5.37
CA ARG A 157 18.05 -1.65 6.51
C ARG A 157 16.55 -1.65 6.40
N ILE A 158 15.87 -2.10 7.43
CA ILE A 158 14.43 -2.27 7.48
C ILE A 158 13.82 -1.37 8.54
N TYR A 159 12.95 -0.47 8.13
CA TYR A 159 12.06 0.30 8.99
C TYR A 159 10.66 -0.27 8.89
N ALA A 160 10.28 -1.13 9.82
CA ALA A 160 9.01 -1.85 9.79
C ALA A 160 7.91 -1.14 10.56
N MET A 161 6.68 -1.26 10.05
CA MET A 161 5.44 -0.79 10.66
C MET A 161 4.59 -1.98 11.07
N THR A 162 4.04 -1.99 12.27
CA THR A 162 3.10 -3.04 12.70
C THR A 162 1.79 -2.97 11.91
N ALA A 163 1.19 -4.10 11.63
CA ALA A 163 -0.12 -4.18 10.99
C ALA A 163 -1.22 -3.83 12.00
N GLY A 164 -1.63 -2.55 11.99
CA GLY A 164 -2.65 -2.05 12.90
C GLY A 164 -2.15 -1.71 14.31
N ALA A 165 -3.01 -1.08 15.11
CA ALA A 165 -2.78 -0.70 16.49
C ALA A 165 -3.28 -1.76 17.50
N GLY A 166 -3.25 -3.03 17.11
CA GLY A 166 -3.71 -4.18 17.90
C GLY A 166 -2.57 -5.04 18.44
N ASP A 167 -2.75 -6.36 18.33
CA ASP A 167 -1.95 -7.39 19.02
C ASP A 167 -0.43 -7.25 18.81
N VAL A 168 0.03 -6.91 17.61
CA VAL A 168 1.47 -6.75 17.32
C VAL A 168 2.04 -5.56 18.09
N LEU A 169 1.32 -4.43 18.06
CA LEU A 169 1.71 -3.22 18.79
C LEU A 169 1.74 -3.48 20.30
N ASP A 170 0.71 -4.17 20.82
CA ASP A 170 0.61 -4.50 22.24
C ASP A 170 1.70 -5.47 22.69
N ALA A 171 2.07 -6.43 21.84
CA ALA A 171 3.16 -7.37 22.11
C ALA A 171 4.55 -6.71 22.13
N LEU A 172 4.77 -5.71 21.27
CA LEU A 172 6.02 -4.96 21.24
C LEU A 172 6.15 -3.99 22.44
N GLY A 173 5.06 -3.36 22.84
CA GLY A 173 5.00 -2.42 23.95
C GLY A 173 5.63 -1.06 23.66
N GLU A 174 6.84 -1.03 23.09
CA GLU A 174 7.59 0.19 22.73
C GLU A 174 8.30 0.05 21.37
N PRO A 175 8.66 1.18 20.72
CA PRO A 175 9.37 1.13 19.44
C PRO A 175 10.77 0.54 19.57
N ILE A 176 11.11 -0.41 18.72
CA ILE A 176 12.46 -0.96 18.57
C ILE A 176 13.21 -0.10 17.55
N ARG A 177 14.42 0.36 17.92
CA ARG A 177 15.29 1.17 17.06
C ARG A 177 16.75 0.76 17.23
N GLY A 178 17.51 0.81 16.13
CA GLY A 178 18.93 0.51 16.16
C GLY A 178 19.25 -0.95 16.49
N TYR A 179 18.34 -1.88 16.21
CA TYR A 179 18.52 -3.30 16.48
C TYR A 179 19.33 -3.98 15.38
N GLY A 180 20.10 -5.03 15.75
CA GLY A 180 20.91 -5.78 14.77
C GLY A 180 21.87 -4.87 14.01
N ASP A 181 22.76 -4.18 14.70
CA ASP A 181 23.72 -3.22 14.13
C ASP A 181 23.06 -2.14 13.25
N ASP A 182 21.94 -1.60 13.75
CA ASP A 182 21.10 -0.59 13.07
C ASP A 182 20.41 -1.06 11.77
N HIS A 183 20.35 -2.36 11.49
CA HIS A 183 19.65 -2.87 10.31
C HIS A 183 18.15 -3.00 10.51
N LEU A 184 17.65 -3.00 11.75
CA LEU A 184 16.23 -3.13 12.05
C LEU A 184 15.69 -2.02 12.94
N ALA A 185 14.58 -1.42 12.53
CA ALA A 185 13.71 -0.65 13.41
C ALA A 185 12.26 -1.13 13.21
N ILE A 186 11.53 -1.36 14.31
CA ILE A 186 10.06 -1.59 14.29
C ILE A 186 9.46 -0.45 15.11
N ALA A 187 9.14 0.66 14.44
CA ALA A 187 8.89 1.92 15.13
C ALA A 187 7.72 2.73 14.57
N ALA A 188 6.90 2.10 13.74
CA ALA A 188 5.68 2.69 13.20
C ALA A 188 4.52 1.70 13.22
N VAL A 189 3.33 2.24 13.02
CA VAL A 189 2.07 1.50 12.89
C VAL A 189 1.48 1.83 11.52
N LYS A 190 1.08 0.82 10.76
CA LYS A 190 0.34 0.95 9.50
C LYS A 190 -1.15 0.86 9.77
N LEU A 191 -1.88 1.92 9.42
CA LEU A 191 -3.33 1.96 9.41
C LEU A 191 -3.85 2.20 7.99
N TYR A 192 -5.15 2.01 7.80
CA TYR A 192 -5.83 2.21 6.52
C TYR A 192 -7.14 2.95 6.76
N THR A 193 -7.43 3.99 5.99
CA THR A 193 -8.74 4.66 6.01
C THR A 193 -9.72 4.01 5.02
N ASP A 194 -9.19 3.53 3.89
CA ASP A 194 -9.99 3.10 2.75
C ASP A 194 -9.26 2.06 1.88
N GLY A 195 -9.86 1.73 0.73
CA GLY A 195 -9.30 0.85 -0.28
C GLY A 195 -8.63 1.60 -1.43
N ALA A 196 -8.57 0.97 -2.62
CA ALA A 196 -7.89 1.50 -3.79
C ALA A 196 -8.84 2.11 -4.83
N LEU A 197 -8.28 3.04 -5.65
CA LEU A 197 -9.03 3.71 -6.72
C LEU A 197 -9.46 2.71 -7.81
N GLY A 198 -8.60 1.76 -8.17
CA GLY A 198 -8.85 0.78 -9.24
C GLY A 198 -9.98 -0.19 -8.94
N SER A 199 -10.19 -0.56 -7.69
CA SER A 199 -11.30 -1.40 -7.21
C SER A 199 -12.55 -0.61 -6.81
N ARG A 200 -12.49 0.73 -6.82
CA ARG A 200 -13.49 1.66 -6.28
C ARG A 200 -13.77 1.46 -4.78
N GLY A 201 -12.76 1.02 -4.03
CA GLY A 201 -12.78 0.97 -2.57
C GLY A 201 -12.32 2.27 -1.91
N ALA A 202 -11.58 3.13 -2.64
CA ALA A 202 -11.13 4.42 -2.13
C ALA A 202 -12.33 5.29 -1.72
N ALA A 203 -12.29 5.83 -0.49
CA ALA A 203 -13.40 6.59 0.07
C ALA A 203 -13.42 8.04 -0.46
N MET A 204 -14.54 8.41 -1.09
CA MET A 204 -14.71 9.66 -1.80
C MET A 204 -15.73 10.56 -1.12
N ILE A 205 -15.46 11.88 -1.06
CA ILE A 205 -16.40 12.90 -0.58
C ILE A 205 -17.63 12.93 -1.50
N GLU A 206 -17.41 13.00 -2.80
CA GLU A 206 -18.46 12.88 -3.81
C GLU A 206 -18.38 11.52 -4.51
N PRO A 207 -19.50 10.99 -5.05
CA PRO A 207 -19.49 9.71 -5.74
C PRO A 207 -18.43 9.62 -6.85
N TYR A 208 -18.03 8.42 -7.21
CA TYR A 208 -17.21 8.20 -8.40
C TYR A 208 -17.89 8.76 -9.65
N SER A 209 -17.14 9.42 -10.51
CA SER A 209 -17.69 10.02 -11.74
C SER A 209 -18.22 8.96 -12.71
N ASP A 210 -17.64 7.77 -12.70
CA ASP A 210 -18.04 6.63 -13.53
C ASP A 210 -18.89 5.59 -12.77
N ASP A 211 -19.31 5.89 -11.53
CA ASP A 211 -20.19 5.04 -10.70
C ASP A 211 -20.93 5.90 -9.67
N PRO A 212 -21.98 6.63 -10.09
CA PRO A 212 -22.63 7.69 -9.28
C PRO A 212 -23.30 7.20 -7.98
N GLU A 213 -23.53 5.91 -7.81
CA GLU A 213 -24.08 5.33 -6.59
C GLU A 213 -23.00 4.87 -5.59
N ASN A 214 -21.72 5.03 -5.94
CA ASN A 214 -20.59 4.51 -5.17
C ASN A 214 -19.70 5.64 -4.66
N ARG A 215 -19.44 5.65 -3.36
CA ARG A 215 -18.52 6.58 -2.67
C ARG A 215 -17.32 5.87 -2.05
N GLY A 216 -17.07 4.61 -2.41
CA GLY A 216 -16.02 3.79 -1.82
C GLY A 216 -16.40 3.20 -0.45
N LEU A 217 -15.39 2.72 0.26
CA LEU A 217 -15.54 1.91 1.47
C LEU A 217 -14.61 2.46 2.58
N PRO A 218 -15.06 3.38 3.42
CA PRO A 218 -14.30 3.76 4.59
C PRO A 218 -14.21 2.56 5.56
N PHE A 219 -13.02 2.30 6.12
CA PHE A 219 -12.78 1.13 6.97
C PHE A 219 -13.16 1.34 8.43
N TRP A 220 -13.23 2.60 8.86
CA TRP A 220 -13.45 3.02 10.24
C TRP A 220 -14.37 4.22 10.31
N THR A 221 -15.00 4.41 11.44
CA THR A 221 -15.55 5.71 11.82
C THR A 221 -14.40 6.64 12.26
N GLN A 222 -14.63 7.95 12.23
CA GLN A 222 -13.61 8.91 12.67
C GLN A 222 -13.13 8.65 14.11
N PRO A 223 -14.02 8.44 15.13
CA PRO A 223 -13.58 8.16 16.49
C PRO A 223 -12.72 6.87 16.64
N GLU A 224 -12.97 5.85 15.83
CA GLU A 224 -12.17 4.62 15.84
C GLU A 224 -10.77 4.89 15.30
N LEU A 225 -10.65 5.63 14.20
CA LEU A 225 -9.37 6.02 13.64
C LEU A 225 -8.57 6.89 14.62
N ASP A 226 -9.22 7.91 15.20
CA ASP A 226 -8.63 8.79 16.21
C ASP A 226 -8.06 8.00 17.40
N ALA A 227 -8.83 7.03 17.90
CA ALA A 227 -8.41 6.19 19.01
C ALA A 227 -7.17 5.33 18.69
N MET A 228 -7.09 4.78 17.47
CA MET A 228 -5.94 3.98 17.01
C MET A 228 -4.69 4.85 16.85
N VAL A 229 -4.82 6.01 16.22
CA VAL A 229 -3.71 6.98 16.08
C VAL A 229 -3.23 7.44 17.45
N ALA A 230 -4.15 7.81 18.35
CA ALA A 230 -3.83 8.22 19.71
C ALA A 230 -3.12 7.12 20.51
N LYS A 231 -3.56 5.86 20.40
CA LYS A 231 -2.91 4.72 21.07
C LYS A 231 -1.47 4.59 20.60
N ALA A 232 -1.24 4.50 19.30
CA ALA A 232 0.10 4.31 18.73
C ALA A 232 1.04 5.47 19.09
N ASN A 233 0.59 6.73 18.95
CA ASN A 233 1.41 7.90 19.28
C ASN A 233 1.73 7.99 20.79
N ARG A 234 0.80 7.63 21.69
CA ARG A 234 1.09 7.56 23.14
C ARG A 234 2.15 6.51 23.50
N MET A 235 2.23 5.42 22.73
CA MET A 235 3.27 4.39 22.88
C MET A 235 4.59 4.76 22.21
N GLY A 236 4.69 5.95 21.58
CA GLY A 236 5.92 6.44 20.93
C GLY A 236 6.13 5.97 19.49
N PHE A 237 5.15 5.28 18.90
CA PHE A 237 5.21 4.87 17.50
C PHE A 237 4.76 5.98 16.56
N GLN A 238 5.46 6.12 15.43
CA GLN A 238 4.98 6.86 14.27
C GLN A 238 3.72 6.17 13.72
N VAL A 239 2.82 6.89 13.11
CA VAL A 239 1.68 6.31 12.39
C VAL A 239 1.78 6.65 10.91
N GLY A 240 1.70 5.63 10.06
CA GLY A 240 1.49 5.74 8.62
C GLY A 240 0.07 5.29 8.28
N VAL A 241 -0.74 6.20 7.75
CA VAL A 241 -2.14 5.92 7.40
C VAL A 241 -2.27 5.86 5.88
N HIS A 242 -2.65 4.70 5.35
CA HIS A 242 -3.05 4.58 3.95
C HIS A 242 -4.33 5.40 3.71
N ALA A 243 -4.28 6.29 2.74
CA ALA A 243 -5.43 7.05 2.28
C ALA A 243 -5.31 7.33 0.77
N ILE A 244 -6.26 6.81 0.01
CA ILE A 244 -6.32 6.94 -1.45
C ILE A 244 -7.36 7.99 -1.85
N GLY A 245 -8.60 7.87 -1.39
CA GLY A 245 -9.67 8.81 -1.70
C GLY A 245 -9.57 10.13 -0.93
N ASP A 246 -10.23 11.16 -1.43
CA ASP A 246 -10.24 12.48 -0.80
C ASP A 246 -10.92 12.48 0.58
N LEU A 247 -11.95 11.66 0.78
CA LEU A 247 -12.53 11.44 2.11
C LEU A 247 -11.55 10.67 3.02
N GLY A 248 -10.89 9.63 2.51
CA GLY A 248 -9.89 8.87 3.26
C GLY A 248 -8.75 9.74 3.74
N ASN A 249 -8.23 10.63 2.87
CA ASN A 249 -7.19 11.60 3.23
C ASN A 249 -7.69 12.59 4.28
N ARG A 250 -8.91 13.13 4.14
CA ARG A 250 -9.51 14.03 5.12
C ARG A 250 -9.67 13.37 6.48
N MET A 251 -10.13 12.13 6.53
CA MET A 251 -10.23 11.37 7.78
C MET A 251 -8.87 11.20 8.48
N ALA A 252 -7.81 10.91 7.72
CA ALA A 252 -6.45 10.82 8.27
C ALA A 252 -5.96 12.17 8.81
N LEU A 253 -6.19 13.26 8.08
CA LEU A 253 -5.86 14.63 8.51
C LEU A 253 -6.59 15.01 9.81
N GLU A 254 -7.89 14.72 9.91
CA GLU A 254 -8.68 14.97 11.13
C GLU A 254 -8.14 14.17 12.32
N ALA A 255 -7.81 12.88 12.12
CA ALA A 255 -7.25 12.06 13.19
C ALA A 255 -5.91 12.62 13.69
N PHE A 256 -5.03 13.03 12.78
CA PHE A 256 -3.76 13.65 13.16
C PHE A 256 -3.95 15.02 13.80
N ALA A 257 -4.84 15.86 13.29
CA ALA A 257 -5.15 17.16 13.89
C ALA A 257 -5.63 17.00 15.33
N THR A 258 -6.55 16.06 15.57
CA THR A 258 -7.09 15.75 16.91
C THR A 258 -5.98 15.28 17.86
N VAL A 259 -5.16 14.31 17.44
CA VAL A 259 -4.16 13.69 18.30
C VAL A 259 -2.95 14.60 18.55
N GLN A 260 -2.62 15.48 17.60
CA GLN A 260 -1.48 16.41 17.66
C GLN A 260 -1.87 17.81 18.17
N ASP A 261 -3.12 18.03 18.56
CA ASP A 261 -3.63 19.36 18.97
C ASP A 261 -3.35 20.44 17.90
N GLY A 262 -3.56 20.06 16.63
CA GLY A 262 -3.38 20.95 15.47
C GLY A 262 -1.92 21.37 15.19
N LYS A 263 -0.90 20.67 15.71
CA LYS A 263 0.51 21.05 15.60
C LYS A 263 1.38 19.93 15.02
N PRO A 264 2.56 20.25 14.45
CA PRO A 264 3.54 19.24 14.06
C PRO A 264 3.97 18.36 15.21
N SER A 265 4.04 17.04 14.95
CA SER A 265 4.50 16.04 15.91
C SER A 265 5.96 15.64 15.67
N ALA A 266 6.75 15.48 16.74
CA ALA A 266 8.10 14.91 16.66
C ALA A 266 8.11 13.45 16.16
N LEU A 267 6.97 12.76 16.16
CA LEU A 267 6.84 11.42 15.60
C LEU A 267 6.84 11.42 14.07
N ARG A 268 6.57 12.59 13.43
CA ARG A 268 6.55 12.74 11.96
C ARG A 268 5.57 11.75 11.33
N ASN A 269 4.32 11.77 11.80
CA ASN A 269 3.25 10.94 11.24
C ASN A 269 3.12 11.16 9.74
N ARG A 270 2.62 10.16 9.01
CA ARG A 270 2.60 10.19 7.55
C ARG A 270 1.31 9.65 6.97
N ILE A 271 0.95 10.13 5.80
CA ILE A 271 -0.12 9.57 4.98
C ILE A 271 0.52 8.84 3.81
N GLU A 272 0.25 7.52 3.76
CA GLU A 272 0.71 6.67 2.65
C GLU A 272 -0.22 6.89 1.47
N HIS A 273 0.36 6.99 0.32
CA HIS A 273 -0.24 7.28 -0.98
C HIS A 273 -0.67 8.73 -1.14
N ALA A 274 -1.46 9.33 -0.23
CA ALA A 274 -1.97 10.70 -0.38
C ALA A 274 -2.42 10.95 -1.83
N GLN A 275 -3.22 9.99 -2.37
CA GLN A 275 -3.30 9.81 -3.82
C GLN A 275 -4.26 10.78 -4.47
N ILE A 276 -5.49 10.89 -3.97
CA ILE A 276 -6.47 11.90 -4.36
C ILE A 276 -6.74 12.74 -3.12
N VAL A 277 -6.28 13.98 -3.11
CA VAL A 277 -6.41 14.90 -1.98
C VAL A 277 -7.26 16.08 -2.42
N ALA A 278 -8.26 16.46 -1.62
CA ALA A 278 -9.00 17.68 -1.89
C ALA A 278 -8.05 18.88 -1.84
N LEU A 279 -8.16 19.81 -2.79
CA LEU A 279 -7.19 20.90 -2.93
C LEU A 279 -7.07 21.75 -1.65
N GLU A 280 -8.18 21.96 -0.95
CA GLU A 280 -8.23 22.68 0.32
C GLU A 280 -7.56 21.93 1.49
N ASP A 281 -7.31 20.62 1.36
CA ASP A 281 -6.66 19.81 2.40
C ASP A 281 -5.13 19.74 2.23
N ILE A 282 -4.57 20.19 1.10
CA ILE A 282 -3.12 20.06 0.82
C ILE A 282 -2.28 20.84 1.83
N GLU A 283 -2.65 22.08 2.16
CA GLU A 283 -1.90 22.91 3.10
C GLU A 283 -1.88 22.32 4.52
N ARG A 284 -2.92 21.57 4.89
CA ARG A 284 -3.03 20.92 6.21
C ARG A 284 -1.93 19.90 6.47
N PHE A 285 -1.38 19.27 5.44
CA PHE A 285 -0.22 18.37 5.60
C PHE A 285 0.97 19.13 6.20
N ALA A 286 1.29 20.30 5.66
CA ALA A 286 2.39 21.14 6.16
C ALA A 286 2.09 21.72 7.55
N GLU A 287 0.87 22.21 7.79
CA GLU A 287 0.43 22.72 9.09
C GLU A 287 0.58 21.70 10.21
N LEU A 288 0.25 20.43 9.93
CA LEU A 288 0.37 19.31 10.85
C LEU A 288 1.76 18.66 10.86
N GLY A 289 2.68 19.08 9.99
CA GLY A 289 4.01 18.51 9.85
C GLY A 289 3.98 17.06 9.39
N LEU A 290 3.01 16.67 8.58
CA LEU A 290 2.85 15.32 8.05
C LEU A 290 3.73 15.09 6.84
N ILE A 291 4.12 13.85 6.63
CA ILE A 291 4.85 13.42 5.45
C ILE A 291 3.85 12.83 4.44
N ALA A 292 3.90 13.28 3.20
CA ALA A 292 3.24 12.60 2.10
C ALA A 292 4.16 11.48 1.56
N SER A 293 3.81 10.23 1.86
CA SER A 293 4.55 9.05 1.45
C SER A 293 3.93 8.48 0.18
N MET A 294 4.44 8.91 -0.97
CA MET A 294 3.81 8.70 -2.26
C MET A 294 4.58 7.71 -3.13
N GLN A 295 3.94 7.26 -4.22
CA GLN A 295 4.54 6.35 -5.20
C GLN A 295 4.37 6.93 -6.60
N ALA A 296 5.49 7.37 -7.18
CA ALA A 296 5.44 8.05 -8.47
C ALA A 296 4.92 7.17 -9.61
N THR A 297 5.20 5.87 -9.57
CA THR A 297 4.73 4.91 -10.56
C THR A 297 3.22 4.70 -10.52
N HIS A 298 2.55 4.88 -9.37
CA HIS A 298 1.10 4.82 -9.28
C HIS A 298 0.43 5.83 -10.22
N ALA A 299 0.94 7.07 -10.31
CA ALA A 299 0.38 8.05 -11.24
C ALA A 299 0.41 7.58 -12.70
N THR A 300 1.51 6.97 -13.11
CA THR A 300 1.70 6.51 -14.49
C THR A 300 0.98 5.20 -14.80
N SER A 301 0.72 4.37 -13.79
CA SER A 301 -0.10 3.18 -13.91
C SER A 301 -1.60 3.51 -13.91
N ASP A 302 -2.02 4.47 -13.10
CA ASP A 302 -3.43 4.81 -12.88
C ASP A 302 -3.97 5.83 -13.89
N LYS A 303 -3.11 6.53 -14.65
CA LYS A 303 -3.52 7.50 -15.68
C LYS A 303 -4.58 6.96 -16.65
N ASN A 304 -4.64 5.63 -16.80
CA ASN A 304 -5.59 4.95 -17.70
C ASN A 304 -7.03 4.88 -17.14
N MET A 305 -7.24 5.28 -15.89
CA MET A 305 -8.53 5.18 -15.23
C MET A 305 -8.81 6.28 -14.22
N ALA A 306 -7.78 6.97 -13.68
CA ALA A 306 -7.94 7.86 -12.54
C ALA A 306 -8.91 9.01 -12.86
N GLU A 307 -8.78 9.64 -14.02
CA GLU A 307 -9.65 10.75 -14.43
C GLU A 307 -11.08 10.28 -14.66
N ASP A 308 -11.29 9.08 -15.22
CA ASP A 308 -12.63 8.48 -15.35
C ASP A 308 -13.29 8.28 -13.98
N ARG A 309 -12.48 7.90 -12.97
CA ARG A 309 -12.95 7.64 -11.59
C ARG A 309 -13.37 8.91 -10.86
N VAL A 310 -12.56 9.97 -10.94
CA VAL A 310 -12.75 11.14 -10.09
C VAL A 310 -13.21 12.39 -10.83
N GLY A 311 -13.14 12.40 -12.15
CA GLY A 311 -13.49 13.54 -13.00
C GLY A 311 -12.40 14.62 -13.04
N PRO A 312 -12.58 15.61 -13.96
CA PRO A 312 -11.55 16.59 -14.31
C PRO A 312 -11.22 17.59 -13.19
N GLU A 313 -12.09 17.78 -12.21
CA GLU A 313 -11.85 18.72 -11.11
C GLU A 313 -11.06 18.06 -9.99
N ARG A 314 -11.50 16.89 -9.50
CA ARG A 314 -10.85 16.21 -8.38
C ARG A 314 -9.48 15.64 -8.74
N ILE A 315 -9.24 15.30 -10.00
CA ILE A 315 -7.94 14.83 -10.47
C ILE A 315 -6.84 15.89 -10.31
N LEU A 316 -7.17 17.17 -10.18
CA LEU A 316 -6.21 18.25 -9.93
C LEU A 316 -5.54 18.14 -8.55
N GLY A 317 -6.17 17.45 -7.60
CA GLY A 317 -5.57 17.06 -6.33
C GLY A 317 -5.02 15.63 -6.33
N GLY A 318 -5.08 14.95 -7.47
CA GLY A 318 -4.58 13.60 -7.65
C GLY A 318 -3.10 13.54 -8.00
N TYR A 319 -2.32 12.72 -7.29
CA TYR A 319 -0.86 12.58 -7.51
C TYR A 319 -0.16 13.95 -7.58
N ALA A 320 -0.53 14.85 -6.69
CA ALA A 320 -0.24 16.28 -6.76
C ALA A 320 1.11 16.64 -6.12
N TRP A 321 2.19 16.00 -6.56
CA TRP A 321 3.50 16.11 -5.93
C TRP A 321 4.04 17.54 -5.88
N ARG A 322 3.90 18.30 -6.98
CA ARG A 322 4.36 19.69 -7.06
C ARG A 322 3.57 20.55 -6.07
N ARG A 323 2.25 20.41 -6.03
CA ARG A 323 1.41 21.16 -5.07
C ARG A 323 1.78 20.85 -3.63
N MET A 324 2.06 19.57 -3.31
CA MET A 324 2.52 19.17 -1.98
C MET A 324 3.85 19.85 -1.61
N LEU A 325 4.84 19.80 -2.50
CA LEU A 325 6.13 20.47 -2.25
C LEU A 325 6.01 21.98 -2.13
N ASP A 326 5.23 22.61 -3.00
CA ASP A 326 5.01 24.07 -3.00
C ASP A 326 4.29 24.54 -1.72
N ALA A 327 3.46 23.67 -1.12
CA ALA A 327 2.85 23.87 0.18
C ALA A 327 3.80 23.59 1.37
N GLY A 328 5.06 23.18 1.11
CA GLY A 328 6.05 22.89 2.15
C GLY A 328 5.94 21.49 2.77
N VAL A 329 5.19 20.57 2.16
CA VAL A 329 5.05 19.19 2.62
C VAL A 329 6.29 18.39 2.32
N VAL A 330 6.79 17.62 3.27
CA VAL A 330 7.86 16.63 3.01
C VAL A 330 7.28 15.48 2.20
N LEU A 331 7.87 15.27 1.01
CA LEU A 331 7.45 14.20 0.11
C LEU A 331 8.50 13.10 0.11
N ALA A 332 8.12 11.90 0.58
CA ALA A 332 8.92 10.69 0.49
C ALA A 332 8.35 9.76 -0.58
N ASN A 333 9.21 9.24 -1.47
CA ASN A 333 8.81 8.36 -2.55
C ASN A 333 9.24 6.91 -2.30
N GLY A 334 8.46 5.99 -2.83
CA GLY A 334 8.72 4.56 -2.83
C GLY A 334 8.04 3.87 -4.01
N SER A 335 8.11 2.54 -4.06
CA SER A 335 7.48 1.74 -5.09
C SER A 335 6.20 1.06 -4.63
N ASP A 336 5.99 0.92 -3.33
CA ASP A 336 4.97 0.03 -2.79
C ASP A 336 5.11 -1.40 -3.35
N PHE A 337 6.38 -1.83 -3.52
CA PHE A 337 6.68 -3.17 -4.01
C PHE A 337 6.00 -4.24 -3.13
N PRO A 338 5.33 -5.23 -3.73
CA PRO A 338 5.29 -5.61 -5.13
C PRO A 338 4.05 -5.10 -5.92
N VAL A 339 3.40 -4.02 -5.48
CA VAL A 339 2.33 -3.36 -6.27
C VAL A 339 2.93 -2.81 -7.56
N GLU A 340 4.02 -2.05 -7.43
CA GLU A 340 4.86 -1.64 -8.54
C GLU A 340 6.21 -2.36 -8.51
N LEU A 341 6.96 -2.27 -9.59
CA LEU A 341 8.31 -2.83 -9.63
C LEU A 341 9.25 -2.08 -8.70
N ALA A 342 10.12 -2.80 -8.01
CA ALA A 342 11.03 -2.25 -7.01
C ALA A 342 12.07 -1.25 -7.57
N ASN A 343 12.42 -1.35 -8.87
CA ASN A 343 13.49 -0.55 -9.46
C ASN A 343 13.26 0.96 -9.26
N PRO A 344 14.10 1.67 -8.47
CA PRO A 344 13.89 3.07 -8.13
C PRO A 344 13.98 4.00 -9.35
N PHE A 345 14.68 3.60 -10.42
CA PHE A 345 14.76 4.39 -11.65
C PHE A 345 13.43 4.50 -12.38
N HIS A 346 12.52 3.54 -12.20
CA HIS A 346 11.14 3.69 -12.71
C HIS A 346 10.40 4.81 -11.98
N GLY A 347 10.54 4.87 -10.65
CA GLY A 347 9.98 5.95 -9.84
C GLY A 347 10.60 7.30 -10.16
N LEU A 348 11.93 7.40 -10.23
CA LEU A 348 12.65 8.62 -10.61
C LEU A 348 12.21 9.11 -12.01
N TYR A 349 12.09 8.20 -12.98
CA TYR A 349 11.62 8.55 -14.31
C TYR A 349 10.20 9.09 -14.28
N ALA A 350 9.27 8.38 -13.63
CA ALA A 350 7.88 8.81 -13.50
C ALA A 350 7.75 10.16 -12.78
N THR A 351 8.55 10.40 -11.73
CA THR A 351 8.55 11.65 -10.96
C THR A 351 8.94 12.85 -11.82
N VAL A 352 9.94 12.69 -12.70
CA VAL A 352 10.49 13.80 -13.50
C VAL A 352 9.69 13.99 -14.81
N THR A 353 9.17 12.92 -15.39
CA THR A 353 8.55 12.99 -16.73
C THR A 353 7.03 12.90 -16.72
N ARG A 354 6.44 12.35 -15.67
CA ARG A 354 5.00 12.00 -15.62
C ARG A 354 4.58 11.06 -16.76
N GLN A 355 5.53 10.26 -17.24
CA GLN A 355 5.33 9.26 -18.30
C GLN A 355 5.50 7.85 -17.77
N ASP A 356 4.80 6.90 -18.37
CA ASP A 356 5.07 5.49 -18.14
C ASP A 356 6.39 5.05 -18.80
N ARG A 357 6.80 3.80 -18.57
CA ARG A 357 8.04 3.24 -19.12
C ARG A 357 8.08 3.16 -20.65
N GLY A 358 6.94 3.32 -21.31
CA GLY A 358 6.82 3.44 -22.75
C GLY A 358 6.95 4.88 -23.27
N GLY A 359 7.19 5.87 -22.38
CA GLY A 359 7.26 7.28 -22.73
C GLY A 359 5.91 7.94 -22.96
N MET A 360 4.82 7.35 -22.43
CA MET A 360 3.46 7.83 -22.68
C MET A 360 2.78 8.39 -21.41
N PRO A 361 1.94 9.43 -21.55
CA PRO A 361 1.67 10.21 -22.77
C PRO A 361 2.85 11.13 -23.12
N GLU A 362 2.99 11.48 -24.39
CA GLU A 362 3.96 12.49 -24.82
C GLU A 362 3.74 13.79 -24.04
N GLY A 363 4.82 14.40 -23.52
CA GLY A 363 4.76 15.58 -22.67
C GLY A 363 4.41 15.31 -21.19
N GLY A 364 4.00 14.10 -20.83
CA GLY A 364 3.66 13.73 -19.44
C GLY A 364 2.18 13.94 -19.07
N TRP A 365 1.66 13.06 -18.21
CA TRP A 365 0.31 13.15 -17.66
C TRP A 365 0.27 14.16 -16.50
N TYR A 366 -0.48 15.27 -16.66
CA TYR A 366 -0.45 16.42 -15.73
C TYR A 366 1.00 16.84 -15.42
N ALA A 367 1.75 17.21 -16.47
CA ALA A 367 3.19 17.51 -16.41
C ALA A 367 3.55 18.68 -15.49
N ASP A 368 2.61 19.56 -15.19
CA ASP A 368 2.73 20.62 -14.19
C ASP A 368 2.99 20.08 -12.77
N GLN A 369 2.68 18.81 -12.51
CA GLN A 369 2.97 18.13 -11.25
C GLN A 369 4.33 17.40 -11.23
N ALA A 370 5.14 17.49 -12.30
CA ALA A 370 6.47 16.90 -12.33
C ALA A 370 7.43 17.59 -11.36
N LEU A 371 8.40 16.82 -10.86
CA LEU A 371 9.49 17.33 -10.02
C LEU A 371 10.78 17.50 -10.82
N THR A 372 11.66 18.34 -10.33
CA THR A 372 13.04 18.39 -10.82
C THR A 372 13.80 17.11 -10.46
N ARG A 373 14.90 16.82 -11.15
CA ARG A 373 15.76 15.66 -10.84
C ARG A 373 16.29 15.67 -9.42
N ALA A 374 16.63 16.87 -8.90
CA ALA A 374 17.13 17.02 -7.54
C ALA A 374 16.04 16.72 -6.50
N GLU A 375 14.83 17.23 -6.67
CA GLU A 375 13.67 16.94 -5.81
C GLU A 375 13.29 15.47 -5.90
N ALA A 376 13.29 14.88 -7.10
CA ALA A 376 13.03 13.45 -7.27
C ALA A 376 14.06 12.61 -6.51
N LEU A 377 15.36 12.88 -6.67
CA LEU A 377 16.41 12.15 -5.95
C LEU A 377 16.26 12.32 -4.43
N HIS A 378 16.04 13.55 -3.96
CA HIS A 378 15.82 13.84 -2.55
C HIS A 378 14.65 13.02 -1.99
N SER A 379 13.54 12.91 -2.73
CA SER A 379 12.35 12.18 -2.29
C SER A 379 12.57 10.67 -2.16
N PHE A 380 13.48 10.08 -2.95
CA PHE A 380 13.84 8.65 -2.89
C PHE A 380 14.99 8.34 -1.92
N THR A 381 15.66 9.35 -1.36
CA THR A 381 16.85 9.17 -0.51
C THR A 381 16.66 9.85 0.87
N LEU A 382 17.00 11.13 0.97
CA LEU A 382 17.01 11.85 2.24
C LEU A 382 15.61 11.97 2.87
N ALA A 383 14.55 12.14 2.07
CA ALA A 383 13.19 12.20 2.59
C ALA A 383 12.71 10.86 3.16
N GLY A 384 13.12 9.73 2.58
CA GLY A 384 12.91 8.40 3.15
C GLY A 384 13.62 8.24 4.51
N ALA A 385 14.89 8.63 4.59
CA ALA A 385 15.64 8.64 5.84
C ALA A 385 14.99 9.57 6.89
N TYR A 386 14.54 10.75 6.48
CA TYR A 386 13.80 11.69 7.33
C TYR A 386 12.51 11.07 7.87
N ALA A 387 11.76 10.35 7.03
CA ALA A 387 10.55 9.67 7.43
C ALA A 387 10.81 8.58 8.50
N ALA A 388 11.95 7.90 8.44
CA ALA A 388 12.39 6.94 9.46
C ALA A 388 13.10 7.60 10.67
N ARG A 389 13.31 8.92 10.68
CA ARG A 389 14.11 9.67 11.69
C ARG A 389 15.57 9.23 11.71
N GLN A 390 16.13 8.88 10.55
CA GLN A 390 17.50 8.41 10.35
C GLN A 390 18.34 9.34 9.45
N GLU A 391 17.85 10.53 9.10
CA GLU A 391 18.49 11.47 8.19
C GLU A 391 19.88 11.95 8.63
N VAL A 392 20.19 11.85 9.91
CA VAL A 392 21.53 12.14 10.43
C VAL A 392 22.55 11.03 10.16
N ARG A 393 22.08 9.85 9.76
CA ARG A 393 22.89 8.65 9.50
C ARG A 393 22.78 8.13 8.07
N LEU A 394 21.67 8.41 7.38
CA LEU A 394 21.30 7.86 6.08
C LEU A 394 20.82 8.95 5.11
N GLY A 395 20.58 8.55 3.87
CA GLY A 395 19.90 9.35 2.86
C GLY A 395 20.78 10.30 2.07
N SER A 396 22.06 10.48 2.43
CA SER A 396 23.03 11.25 1.65
C SER A 396 24.46 10.75 1.90
N LEU A 397 25.35 11.00 0.96
CA LEU A 397 26.78 10.66 1.04
C LEU A 397 27.54 11.85 1.64
N GLU A 398 27.47 12.00 2.96
CA GLU A 398 28.13 13.06 3.71
C GLU A 398 29.03 12.47 4.80
N PRO A 399 30.14 13.14 5.16
CA PRO A 399 31.00 12.67 6.24
C PRO A 399 30.24 12.49 7.55
N GLY A 400 30.39 11.33 8.18
CA GLY A 400 29.73 10.96 9.43
C GLY A 400 28.43 10.17 9.25
N LYS A 401 27.95 9.99 8.03
CA LYS A 401 26.85 9.07 7.71
C LYS A 401 27.38 7.69 7.30
N TRP A 402 26.52 6.69 7.38
CA TRP A 402 26.85 5.35 6.90
C TRP A 402 27.05 5.34 5.38
N ALA A 403 27.98 4.52 4.93
CA ALA A 403 28.32 4.37 3.51
C ALA A 403 27.42 3.30 2.84
N ASP A 404 26.12 3.53 2.87
CA ASP A 404 25.14 2.64 2.24
C ASP A 404 25.00 3.05 0.76
N PHE A 405 25.69 2.33 -0.11
CA PHE A 405 25.59 2.51 -1.57
C PHE A 405 25.95 1.20 -2.28
N ILE A 406 25.48 1.04 -3.50
CA ILE A 406 25.75 -0.09 -4.39
C ILE A 406 26.36 0.41 -5.68
#